data_58094272ec9068e251a366aad9c64ce0
#
_entry.id   58094272ec9068e251a366aad9c64ce0
#
_cell.length_a   1.000
_cell.length_b   1.000
_cell.length_c   1.000
_cell.angle_alpha   90.00
_cell.angle_beta   90.00
_cell.angle_gamma   90.00
#
_symmetry.space_group_name_H-M   'P 1'
#
loop_
_entity.id
_entity.type
_entity.pdbx_description
1 polymer ?
#
loop_
_entity_poly.entity_id
_entity_poly.type
_entity_poly.pdbx_seq_one_letter_code
_entity_poly.pdbx_strand_id
1 'polypeptide(L)'
;FQEIKEIAANLDRQLRSIMQEQKHINYILLGSQESMMTEIFENKKSPFYHFGELMRLGKLPRQDFHRYLSERLSEVFPESCEVLANRILDFTECHPYYSQQLVANVWQIGVLQLQSENVLKTAVGHIVVSHSLDYERIWMGFKRTNRWILQRLASGKSLVDGEHRTSTVYSALKRLQKDGYAIYSDHYELEDPFFKQWI
;
A
#
# COMPACT_ATOMS: atom_id res chain seq x y z
N PHE A 1 -9.05 -15.70 -3.54
CA PHE A 1 -10.51 -15.52 -3.51
C PHE A 1 -11.00 -14.53 -4.59
N GLN A 2 -10.23 -13.52 -4.92
CA GLN A 2 -10.57 -12.47 -5.90
C GLN A 2 -10.83 -13.02 -7.31
N GLU A 3 -10.06 -13.99 -7.75
CA GLU A 3 -10.15 -14.61 -9.08
C GLU A 3 -11.36 -15.57 -9.24
N ILE A 4 -12.01 -15.94 -8.14
CA ILE A 4 -13.13 -16.89 -8.16
C ILE A 4 -14.31 -16.40 -9.01
N LYS A 5 -14.57 -15.09 -9.02
CA LYS A 5 -15.65 -14.51 -9.84
C LYS A 5 -15.41 -14.62 -11.35
N GLU A 6 -14.15 -14.72 -11.76
CA GLU A 6 -13.74 -14.79 -13.17
C GLU A 6 -13.75 -16.22 -13.71
N ILE A 7 -13.63 -17.22 -12.81
CA ILE A 7 -13.46 -18.63 -13.22
C ILE A 7 -14.77 -19.34 -13.50
N ALA A 8 -15.82 -19.09 -12.73
CA ALA A 8 -17.14 -19.74 -12.96
C ALA A 8 -18.30 -18.94 -12.37
N ALA A 9 -19.34 -18.74 -13.21
CA ALA A 9 -20.57 -18.03 -12.87
C ALA A 9 -21.40 -18.78 -11.84
N ASN A 10 -21.17 -19.01 -10.69
CA ASN A 10 -21.89 -19.61 -9.55
C ASN A 10 -20.97 -20.28 -8.53
N LEU A 11 -19.66 -20.22 -8.71
CA LEU A 11 -18.70 -20.81 -7.79
C LEU A 11 -18.79 -20.16 -6.41
N ASP A 12 -19.06 -18.87 -6.36
CA ASP A 12 -19.29 -18.10 -5.13
C ASP A 12 -20.50 -18.63 -4.33
N ARG A 13 -21.60 -18.97 -5.00
CA ARG A 13 -22.78 -19.56 -4.34
C ARG A 13 -22.52 -20.97 -3.83
N GLN A 14 -21.84 -21.79 -4.64
CA GLN A 14 -21.47 -23.15 -4.23
C GLN A 14 -20.53 -23.15 -3.04
N LEU A 15 -19.50 -22.29 -3.04
CA LEU A 15 -18.58 -22.14 -1.93
C LEU A 15 -19.31 -21.70 -0.66
N ARG A 16 -20.19 -20.71 -0.75
CA ARG A 16 -20.99 -20.30 0.41
C ARG A 16 -21.81 -21.44 0.97
N SER A 17 -22.49 -22.22 0.11
CA SER A 17 -23.30 -23.37 0.56
C SER A 17 -22.46 -24.38 1.31
N ILE A 18 -21.30 -24.77 0.75
CA ILE A 18 -20.36 -25.72 1.39
C ILE A 18 -19.89 -25.17 2.74
N MET A 19 -19.46 -23.91 2.78
CA MET A 19 -18.95 -23.29 4.01
C MET A 19 -20.02 -23.19 5.10
N GLN A 20 -21.30 -22.98 4.76
CA GLN A 20 -22.40 -22.94 5.71
C GLN A 20 -22.73 -24.30 6.34
N GLU A 21 -22.48 -25.39 5.61
CA GLU A 21 -22.71 -26.75 6.12
C GLU A 21 -21.61 -27.21 7.09
N GLN A 22 -20.42 -26.64 7.01
CA GLN A 22 -19.24 -27.04 7.78
C GLN A 22 -19.18 -26.32 9.13
N LYS A 23 -20.03 -26.71 10.06
CA LYS A 23 -20.21 -26.08 11.40
C LYS A 23 -18.97 -26.13 12.31
N HIS A 24 -17.98 -26.96 12.01
CA HIS A 24 -16.79 -27.13 12.83
C HIS A 24 -15.53 -26.48 12.23
N ILE A 25 -15.67 -25.71 11.14
CA ILE A 25 -14.57 -25.05 10.45
C ILE A 25 -14.76 -23.53 10.56
N ASN A 26 -13.71 -22.84 11.00
CA ASN A 26 -13.64 -21.40 10.94
C ASN A 26 -12.90 -21.00 9.64
N TYR A 27 -13.49 -20.10 8.87
CA TYR A 27 -12.92 -19.60 7.62
C TYR A 27 -12.38 -18.20 7.82
N ILE A 28 -11.15 -17.97 7.36
CA ILE A 28 -10.55 -16.65 7.26
C ILE A 28 -10.32 -16.37 5.78
N LEU A 29 -11.02 -15.38 5.25
CA LEU A 29 -10.94 -14.99 3.84
C LEU A 29 -10.12 -13.70 3.74
N LEU A 30 -9.01 -13.76 3.04
CA LEU A 30 -8.07 -12.64 2.89
C LEU A 30 -8.11 -12.09 1.46
N GLY A 31 -8.01 -10.79 1.32
CA GLY A 31 -7.87 -10.10 0.06
C GLY A 31 -7.11 -8.78 0.24
N SER A 32 -6.19 -8.49 -0.67
CA SER A 32 -5.39 -7.27 -0.66
C SER A 32 -6.10 -6.06 -1.28
N GLN A 33 -7.13 -6.28 -2.11
CA GLN A 33 -7.91 -5.21 -2.72
C GLN A 33 -9.18 -4.92 -1.89
N GLU A 34 -9.14 -3.85 -1.12
CA GLU A 34 -10.25 -3.46 -0.24
C GLU A 34 -11.57 -3.27 -1.01
N SER A 35 -11.52 -2.62 -2.18
CA SER A 35 -12.70 -2.39 -3.02
C SER A 35 -13.39 -3.68 -3.46
N MET A 36 -12.60 -4.72 -3.76
CA MET A 36 -13.13 -6.02 -4.17
C MET A 36 -13.68 -6.81 -2.98
N MET A 37 -13.02 -6.75 -1.81
CA MET A 37 -13.53 -7.36 -0.57
C MET A 37 -14.86 -6.71 -0.16
N THR A 38 -14.97 -5.39 -0.25
CA THR A 38 -16.23 -4.66 -0.04
C THR A 38 -17.31 -5.10 -1.01
N GLU A 39 -16.99 -5.24 -2.31
CA GLU A 39 -17.96 -5.73 -3.30
C GLU A 39 -18.45 -7.16 -2.99
N ILE A 40 -17.57 -8.02 -2.50
CA ILE A 40 -17.91 -9.41 -2.17
C ILE A 40 -18.74 -9.50 -0.89
N PHE A 41 -18.37 -8.78 0.17
CA PHE A 41 -18.98 -8.97 1.50
C PHE A 41 -20.00 -7.92 1.92
N GLU A 42 -19.99 -6.73 1.33
CA GLU A 42 -20.93 -5.64 1.65
C GLU A 42 -21.98 -5.38 0.56
N ASN A 43 -21.81 -5.92 -0.64
CA ASN A 43 -22.81 -5.77 -1.69
C ASN A 43 -24.00 -6.72 -1.43
N LYS A 44 -25.20 -6.15 -1.31
CA LYS A 44 -26.47 -6.90 -1.10
C LYS A 44 -26.76 -7.97 -2.15
N LYS A 45 -26.20 -7.85 -3.34
CA LYS A 45 -26.39 -8.83 -4.43
C LYS A 45 -25.35 -9.94 -4.41
N SER A 46 -24.32 -9.83 -3.57
CA SER A 46 -23.30 -10.86 -3.46
C SER A 46 -23.78 -12.05 -2.63
N PRO A 47 -23.46 -13.28 -3.04
CA PRO A 47 -23.73 -14.47 -2.22
C PRO A 47 -23.08 -14.40 -0.82
N PHE A 48 -21.96 -13.72 -0.68
CA PHE A 48 -21.24 -13.55 0.58
C PHE A 48 -21.69 -12.33 1.40
N TYR A 49 -22.76 -11.65 0.99
CA TYR A 49 -23.27 -10.53 1.77
C TYR A 49 -23.56 -10.93 3.22
N HIS A 50 -22.94 -10.23 4.17
CA HIS A 50 -23.02 -10.51 5.61
C HIS A 50 -22.71 -11.97 5.99
N PHE A 51 -21.86 -12.66 5.23
CA PHE A 51 -21.50 -14.05 5.53
C PHE A 51 -20.54 -14.17 6.72
N GLY A 52 -19.78 -13.17 7.03
CA GLY A 52 -18.83 -13.13 8.14
C GLY A 52 -18.58 -11.72 8.62
N GLU A 53 -17.73 -11.59 9.63
CA GLU A 53 -17.25 -10.31 10.13
C GLU A 53 -16.16 -9.75 9.22
N LEU A 54 -16.31 -8.52 8.77
CA LEU A 54 -15.29 -7.84 7.96
C LEU A 54 -14.30 -7.12 8.87
N MET A 55 -13.06 -7.58 8.85
CA MET A 55 -11.96 -6.93 9.54
C MET A 55 -11.08 -6.17 8.54
N ARG A 56 -10.98 -4.85 8.72
CA ARG A 56 -10.09 -4.01 7.93
C ARG A 56 -8.79 -3.81 8.69
N LEU A 57 -7.69 -4.24 8.09
CA LEU A 57 -6.35 -4.04 8.64
C LEU A 57 -5.80 -2.72 8.07
N GLY A 58 -5.69 -1.72 8.93
CA GLY A 58 -5.06 -0.45 8.59
C GLY A 58 -3.55 -0.46 8.80
N LYS A 59 -2.97 0.74 8.73
CA LYS A 59 -1.57 0.97 9.11
C LYS A 59 -1.35 0.59 10.58
N LEU A 60 -0.12 0.19 10.93
CA LEU A 60 0.20 -0.18 12.31
C LEU A 60 0.17 1.04 13.23
N PRO A 61 -0.25 0.88 14.50
CA PRO A 61 -0.17 1.96 15.49
C PRO A 61 1.27 2.45 15.62
N ARG A 62 1.47 3.76 15.39
CA ARG A 62 2.81 4.36 15.32
C ARG A 62 3.66 4.08 16.55
N GLN A 63 3.07 4.18 17.75
CA GLN A 63 3.81 4.01 18.99
C GLN A 63 4.38 2.60 19.16
N ASP A 64 3.56 1.58 18.89
CA ASP A 64 3.99 0.18 18.98
C ASP A 64 5.01 -0.16 17.90
N PHE A 65 4.80 0.34 16.70
CA PHE A 65 5.69 0.10 15.59
C PHE A 65 7.05 0.81 15.80
N HIS A 66 7.04 2.05 16.30
CA HIS A 66 8.25 2.78 16.66
C HIS A 66 9.08 2.02 17.69
N ARG A 67 8.45 1.59 18.80
CA ARG A 67 9.14 0.79 19.83
C ARG A 67 9.79 -0.46 19.23
N TYR A 68 9.04 -1.23 18.43
CA TYR A 68 9.56 -2.42 17.77
C TYR A 68 10.77 -2.12 16.87
N LEU A 69 10.70 -1.07 16.05
CA LEU A 69 11.78 -0.69 15.15
C LEU A 69 13.00 -0.17 15.90
N SER A 70 12.82 0.66 16.95
CA SER A 70 13.90 1.17 17.77
C SER A 70 14.67 0.05 18.46
N GLU A 71 13.95 -0.92 19.06
CA GLU A 71 14.56 -2.10 19.67
C GLU A 71 15.43 -2.88 18.65
N ARG A 72 14.93 -3.11 17.44
CA ARG A 72 15.68 -3.81 16.40
C ARG A 72 16.87 -3.00 15.89
N LEU A 73 16.66 -1.74 15.57
CA LEU A 73 17.72 -0.88 15.05
C LEU A 73 18.83 -0.61 16.06
N SER A 74 18.56 -0.72 17.36
CA SER A 74 19.58 -0.51 18.41
C SER A 74 20.76 -1.49 18.33
N GLU A 75 20.56 -2.66 17.74
CA GLU A 75 21.63 -3.65 17.54
C GLU A 75 22.70 -3.16 16.54
N VAL A 76 22.35 -2.28 15.61
CA VAL A 76 23.23 -1.80 14.53
C VAL A 76 23.49 -0.29 14.64
N PHE A 77 22.52 0.46 15.15
CA PHE A 77 22.57 1.91 15.30
C PHE A 77 22.19 2.34 16.73
N PRO A 78 22.99 1.97 17.77
CA PRO A 78 22.61 2.19 19.17
C PRO A 78 22.35 3.66 19.50
N GLU A 79 23.10 4.60 18.93
CA GLU A 79 22.97 6.03 19.21
C GLU A 79 21.87 6.73 18.41
N SER A 80 21.40 6.15 17.31
CA SER A 80 20.46 6.80 16.38
C SER A 80 19.19 5.99 16.08
N CYS A 81 18.98 4.83 16.73
CA CYS A 81 17.85 3.94 16.51
C CYS A 81 16.49 4.65 16.61
N GLU A 82 16.28 5.47 17.64
CA GLU A 82 15.06 6.22 17.87
C GLU A 82 14.76 7.21 16.71
N VAL A 83 15.80 7.95 16.32
CA VAL A 83 15.69 8.94 15.23
C VAL A 83 15.43 8.24 13.89
N LEU A 84 16.15 7.15 13.64
CA LEU A 84 15.97 6.35 12.42
C LEU A 84 14.56 5.74 12.36
N ALA A 85 14.09 5.14 13.47
CA ALA A 85 12.74 4.59 13.55
C ALA A 85 11.68 5.64 13.24
N ASN A 86 11.76 6.83 13.84
CA ASN A 86 10.84 7.91 13.56
C ASN A 86 10.86 8.32 12.09
N ARG A 87 12.05 8.55 11.50
CA ARG A 87 12.18 8.96 10.11
C ARG A 87 11.70 7.90 9.11
N ILE A 88 11.89 6.62 9.43
CA ILE A 88 11.37 5.51 8.63
C ILE A 88 9.84 5.54 8.65
N LEU A 89 9.23 5.67 9.83
CA LEU A 89 7.78 5.70 9.98
C LEU A 89 7.15 6.97 9.38
N ASP A 90 7.84 8.09 9.41
CA ASP A 90 7.40 9.32 8.72
C ASP A 90 7.39 9.13 7.21
N PHE A 91 8.44 8.51 6.65
CA PHE A 91 8.55 8.27 5.22
C PHE A 91 7.53 7.25 4.71
N THR A 92 7.28 6.18 5.48
CA THR A 92 6.41 5.06 5.09
C THR A 92 4.99 5.19 5.64
N GLU A 93 4.70 6.26 6.41
CA GLU A 93 3.42 6.50 7.07
C GLU A 93 2.90 5.30 7.86
N CYS A 94 3.79 4.57 8.53
CA CYS A 94 3.50 3.35 9.29
C CYS A 94 2.91 2.19 8.44
N HIS A 95 3.09 2.22 7.13
CA HIS A 95 2.67 1.10 6.28
C HIS A 95 3.59 -0.10 6.50
N PRO A 96 3.09 -1.29 6.92
CA PRO A 96 3.94 -2.40 7.36
C PRO A 96 4.90 -2.88 6.27
N TYR A 97 4.44 -3.04 5.04
CA TYR A 97 5.26 -3.51 3.92
C TYR A 97 6.41 -2.56 3.58
N TYR A 98 6.13 -1.26 3.38
CA TYR A 98 7.15 -0.28 3.02
C TYR A 98 8.12 0.00 4.16
N SER A 99 7.62 -0.02 5.41
CA SER A 99 8.49 0.11 6.58
C SER A 99 9.45 -1.07 6.71
N GLN A 100 8.96 -2.30 6.52
CA GLN A 100 9.80 -3.50 6.56
C GLN A 100 10.87 -3.47 5.47
N GLN A 101 10.52 -3.10 4.25
CA GLN A 101 11.45 -2.99 3.13
C GLN A 101 12.54 -1.95 3.40
N LEU A 102 12.15 -0.77 3.92
CA LEU A 102 13.10 0.30 4.23
C LEU A 102 14.02 -0.06 5.40
N VAL A 103 13.46 -0.63 6.46
CA VAL A 103 14.24 -1.10 7.62
C VAL A 103 15.26 -2.15 7.22
N ALA A 104 14.88 -3.12 6.38
CA ALA A 104 15.81 -4.15 5.91
C ALA A 104 17.00 -3.55 5.14
N ASN A 105 16.77 -2.53 4.30
CA ASN A 105 17.84 -1.83 3.60
C ASN A 105 18.72 -0.99 4.56
N VAL A 106 18.10 -0.27 5.50
CA VAL A 106 18.84 0.48 6.55
C VAL A 106 19.70 -0.47 7.39
N TRP A 107 19.14 -1.59 7.82
CA TRP A 107 19.86 -2.62 8.57
C TRP A 107 21.07 -3.16 7.80
N GLN A 108 20.89 -3.49 6.53
CA GLN A 108 21.97 -4.00 5.70
C GLN A 108 23.11 -3.00 5.54
N ILE A 109 22.81 -1.72 5.36
CA ILE A 109 23.81 -0.65 5.32
C ILE A 109 24.61 -0.60 6.62
N GLY A 110 23.94 -0.70 7.76
CA GLY A 110 24.59 -0.69 9.07
C GLY A 110 25.46 -1.92 9.32
N VAL A 111 24.96 -3.12 9.05
CA VAL A 111 25.72 -4.38 9.21
C VAL A 111 26.97 -4.39 8.33
N LEU A 112 26.89 -3.89 7.10
CA LEU A 112 28.04 -3.79 6.20
C LEU A 112 28.95 -2.60 6.51
N GLN A 113 28.62 -1.80 7.53
CA GLN A 113 29.37 -0.59 7.93
C GLN A 113 29.65 0.36 6.76
N LEU A 114 28.70 0.43 5.81
CA LEU A 114 28.83 1.33 4.68
C LEU A 114 28.78 2.78 5.18
N GLN A 115 29.83 3.53 4.93
CA GLN A 115 29.88 4.94 5.29
C GLN A 115 28.82 5.69 4.48
N SER A 116 27.85 6.28 5.17
CA SER A 116 26.82 7.11 4.57
C SER A 116 26.45 8.25 5.52
N GLU A 117 26.62 9.47 5.05
CA GLU A 117 26.20 10.67 5.81
C GLU A 117 24.69 10.65 6.10
N ASN A 118 23.89 9.98 5.26
CA ASN A 118 22.45 9.84 5.43
C ASN A 118 21.99 8.44 5.04
N VAL A 119 22.07 7.52 6.00
CA VAL A 119 21.70 6.10 5.85
C VAL A 119 20.29 5.94 5.26
N LEU A 120 19.32 6.72 5.74
CA LEU A 120 17.95 6.64 5.26
C LEU A 120 17.83 7.02 3.78
N LYS A 121 18.46 8.12 3.37
CA LYS A 121 18.43 8.57 1.96
C LYS A 121 19.09 7.53 1.05
N THR A 122 20.19 6.94 1.49
CA THR A 122 20.89 5.87 0.77
C THR A 122 20.00 4.64 0.63
N ALA A 123 19.34 4.20 1.70
CA ALA A 123 18.42 3.06 1.68
C ALA A 123 17.22 3.30 0.74
N VAL A 124 16.60 4.47 0.80
CA VAL A 124 15.53 4.87 -0.13
C VAL A 124 16.04 4.83 -1.58
N GLY A 125 17.22 5.41 -1.86
CA GLY A 125 17.83 5.39 -3.18
C GLY A 125 18.06 3.97 -3.73
N HIS A 126 18.55 3.06 -2.89
CA HIS A 126 18.74 1.65 -3.27
C HIS A 126 17.42 0.99 -3.67
N ILE A 127 16.35 1.20 -2.88
CA ILE A 127 15.03 0.66 -3.18
C ILE A 127 14.50 1.24 -4.50
N VAL A 128 14.54 2.55 -4.68
CA VAL A 128 14.07 3.22 -5.90
C VAL A 128 14.82 2.71 -7.13
N VAL A 129 16.14 2.56 -7.06
CA VAL A 129 16.95 2.02 -8.15
C VAL A 129 16.59 0.57 -8.45
N SER A 130 16.44 -0.27 -7.42
CA SER A 130 16.10 -1.69 -7.60
C SER A 130 14.72 -1.91 -8.24
N HIS A 131 13.78 -0.99 -8.04
CA HIS A 131 12.43 -1.05 -8.62
C HIS A 131 12.26 -0.21 -9.90
N SER A 132 13.30 0.49 -10.36
CA SER A 132 13.20 1.46 -11.48
C SER A 132 12.59 0.87 -12.74
N LEU A 133 12.98 -0.34 -13.14
CA LEU A 133 12.45 -1.01 -14.34
C LEU A 133 10.95 -1.32 -14.23
N ASP A 134 10.50 -1.71 -13.04
CA ASP A 134 9.09 -1.98 -12.80
C ASP A 134 8.29 -0.68 -12.76
N TYR A 135 8.83 0.36 -12.13
CA TYR A 135 8.23 1.70 -12.12
C TYR A 135 8.14 2.30 -13.53
N GLU A 136 9.17 2.15 -14.35
CA GLU A 136 9.12 2.57 -15.76
C GLU A 136 8.02 1.84 -16.53
N ARG A 137 7.90 0.52 -16.36
CA ARG A 137 6.86 -0.30 -17.01
C ARG A 137 5.47 0.15 -16.59
N ILE A 138 5.24 0.35 -15.29
CA ILE A 138 3.98 0.88 -14.74
C ILE A 138 3.70 2.27 -15.32
N TRP A 139 4.70 3.15 -15.30
CA TRP A 139 4.59 4.52 -15.81
C TRP A 139 4.21 4.56 -17.28
N MET A 140 4.83 3.71 -18.11
CA MET A 140 4.52 3.63 -19.54
C MET A 140 3.08 3.16 -19.80
N GLY A 141 2.50 2.36 -18.93
CA GLY A 141 1.10 1.93 -19.00
C GLY A 141 0.08 3.04 -18.71
N PHE A 142 0.47 4.12 -18.03
CA PHE A 142 -0.46 5.19 -17.69
C PHE A 142 -0.78 6.12 -18.86
N LYS A 143 -2.06 6.52 -18.95
CA LYS A 143 -2.52 7.60 -19.83
C LYS A 143 -1.99 8.96 -19.34
N ARG A 144 -1.90 9.94 -20.24
CA ARG A 144 -1.42 11.30 -19.94
C ARG A 144 -2.06 11.92 -18.69
N THR A 145 -3.38 11.82 -18.55
CA THR A 145 -4.09 12.35 -17.38
C THR A 145 -3.67 11.66 -16.07
N ASN A 146 -3.48 10.31 -16.09
CA ASN A 146 -3.04 9.58 -14.90
C ASN A 146 -1.63 10.01 -14.48
N ARG A 147 -0.70 10.13 -15.44
CA ARG A 147 0.67 10.61 -15.17
C ARG A 147 0.66 12.02 -14.58
N TRP A 148 -0.15 12.92 -15.14
CA TRP A 148 -0.31 14.27 -14.62
C TRP A 148 -0.82 14.26 -13.16
N ILE A 149 -1.85 13.44 -12.86
CA ILE A 149 -2.37 13.30 -11.49
C ILE A 149 -1.27 12.79 -10.55
N LEU A 150 -0.59 11.70 -10.91
CA LEU A 150 0.46 11.08 -10.08
C LEU A 150 1.62 12.05 -9.81
N GLN A 151 2.06 12.83 -10.82
CA GLN A 151 3.08 13.87 -10.64
C GLN A 151 2.63 14.98 -9.68
N ARG A 152 1.37 15.38 -9.73
CA ARG A 152 0.84 16.39 -8.79
C ARG A 152 0.72 15.85 -7.38
N LEU A 153 0.26 14.61 -7.21
CA LEU A 153 0.23 13.95 -5.92
C LEU A 153 1.65 13.78 -5.35
N ALA A 154 2.61 13.35 -6.17
CA ALA A 154 4.00 13.20 -5.75
C ALA A 154 4.61 14.53 -5.27
N SER A 155 4.31 15.64 -5.96
CA SER A 155 4.82 16.97 -5.63
C SER A 155 3.95 17.77 -4.64
N GLY A 156 2.90 17.17 -4.08
CA GLY A 156 1.99 17.84 -3.14
C GLY A 156 1.20 19.01 -3.75
N LYS A 157 1.04 19.02 -5.09
CA LYS A 157 0.34 20.11 -5.80
C LYS A 157 -1.16 19.83 -5.91
N SER A 158 -1.96 20.90 -5.91
CA SER A 158 -3.41 20.80 -6.11
C SER A 158 -3.77 20.13 -7.42
N LEU A 159 -4.80 19.29 -7.43
CA LEU A 159 -5.38 18.66 -8.63
C LEU A 159 -6.37 19.59 -9.37
N VAL A 160 -6.56 20.80 -8.88
CA VAL A 160 -7.39 21.83 -9.53
C VAL A 160 -6.43 22.84 -10.14
N ASP A 161 -6.40 22.91 -11.47
CA ASP A 161 -5.53 23.83 -12.23
C ASP A 161 -6.26 24.72 -13.23
N GLY A 162 -7.59 24.51 -13.38
CA GLY A 162 -8.40 25.23 -14.36
C GLY A 162 -8.31 24.70 -15.80
N GLU A 163 -7.32 23.87 -16.12
CA GLU A 163 -7.12 23.29 -17.48
C GLU A 163 -7.83 21.95 -17.63
N HIS A 164 -7.85 21.14 -16.55
CA HIS A 164 -8.47 19.83 -16.55
C HIS A 164 -9.89 19.87 -15.98
N ARG A 165 -10.83 19.21 -16.69
CA ARG A 165 -12.21 19.08 -16.19
C ARG A 165 -12.23 18.25 -14.90
N THR A 166 -12.82 18.79 -13.84
CA THR A 166 -12.90 18.14 -12.52
C THR A 166 -13.48 16.72 -12.59
N SER A 167 -14.49 16.50 -13.44
CA SER A 167 -15.09 15.17 -13.63
C SER A 167 -14.11 14.15 -14.21
N THR A 168 -13.24 14.58 -15.13
CA THR A 168 -12.20 13.73 -15.74
C THR A 168 -11.14 13.36 -14.71
N VAL A 169 -10.68 14.33 -13.94
CA VAL A 169 -9.71 14.13 -12.85
C VAL A 169 -10.28 13.18 -11.80
N TYR A 170 -11.50 13.41 -11.35
CA TYR A 170 -12.16 12.55 -10.36
C TYR A 170 -12.31 11.11 -10.84
N SER A 171 -12.76 10.90 -12.09
CA SER A 171 -12.90 9.56 -12.67
C SER A 171 -11.56 8.84 -12.81
N ALA A 172 -10.48 9.58 -13.10
CA ALA A 172 -9.13 9.02 -13.18
C ALA A 172 -8.59 8.67 -11.78
N LEU A 173 -8.80 9.53 -10.77
CA LEU A 173 -8.46 9.26 -9.38
C LEU A 173 -9.14 8.00 -8.85
N LYS A 174 -10.44 7.84 -9.11
CA LYS A 174 -11.18 6.64 -8.70
C LYS A 174 -10.61 5.36 -9.32
N ARG A 175 -10.15 5.42 -10.57
CA ARG A 175 -9.46 4.29 -11.21
C ARG A 175 -8.10 4.03 -10.57
N LEU A 176 -7.27 5.07 -10.39
CA LEU A 176 -5.98 4.94 -9.71
C LEU A 176 -6.11 4.38 -8.30
N GLN A 177 -7.17 4.77 -7.57
CA GLN A 177 -7.49 4.20 -6.26
C GLN A 177 -7.90 2.73 -6.36
N LYS A 178 -8.76 2.38 -7.32
CA LYS A 178 -9.17 0.99 -7.54
C LYS A 178 -7.99 0.09 -7.91
N ASP A 179 -7.07 0.63 -8.71
CA ASP A 179 -5.87 -0.09 -9.18
C ASP A 179 -4.73 -0.08 -8.14
N GLY A 180 -4.92 0.54 -6.96
CA GLY A 180 -3.97 0.53 -5.85
C GLY A 180 -2.81 1.51 -5.98
N TYR A 181 -2.87 2.49 -6.91
CA TYR A 181 -1.82 3.51 -7.05
C TYR A 181 -2.04 4.76 -6.21
N ALA A 182 -3.27 5.00 -5.80
CA ALA A 182 -3.64 6.11 -4.95
C ALA A 182 -4.52 5.65 -3.80
N ILE A 183 -4.36 6.26 -2.64
CA ILE A 183 -5.22 6.06 -1.47
C ILE A 183 -5.93 7.37 -1.15
N TYR A 184 -7.05 7.25 -0.46
CA TYR A 184 -7.80 8.39 0.05
C TYR A 184 -8.00 8.21 1.56
N SER A 185 -7.43 9.11 2.34
CA SER A 185 -7.71 9.26 3.76
C SER A 185 -8.51 10.56 3.96
N ASP A 186 -7.85 11.66 4.29
CA ASP A 186 -8.41 13.02 4.30
C ASP A 186 -8.26 13.69 2.92
N HIS A 187 -7.28 13.26 2.16
CA HIS A 187 -6.99 13.67 0.78
C HIS A 187 -6.41 12.51 -0.03
N TYR A 188 -6.24 12.72 -1.34
CA TYR A 188 -5.60 11.71 -2.18
C TYR A 188 -4.09 11.76 -2.08
N GLU A 189 -3.47 10.60 -1.90
CA GLU A 189 -2.02 10.41 -1.83
C GLU A 189 -1.60 9.23 -2.70
N LEU A 190 -0.31 9.18 -3.03
CA LEU A 190 0.30 7.99 -3.63
C LEU A 190 0.43 6.90 -2.56
N GLU A 191 0.07 5.67 -2.91
CA GLU A 191 0.12 4.54 -1.99
C GLU A 191 1.57 4.11 -1.72
N ASP A 192 2.41 4.04 -2.77
CA ASP A 192 3.81 3.63 -2.68
C ASP A 192 4.74 4.85 -2.48
N PRO A 193 5.40 5.00 -1.31
CA PRO A 193 6.31 6.12 -1.03
C PRO A 193 7.59 6.07 -1.87
N PHE A 194 8.03 4.90 -2.33
CA PHE A 194 9.21 4.77 -3.19
C PHE A 194 8.87 5.14 -4.63
N PHE A 195 7.70 4.76 -5.12
CA PHE A 195 7.20 5.23 -6.41
C PHE A 195 7.01 6.75 -6.44
N LYS A 196 6.53 7.34 -5.32
CA LYS A 196 6.46 8.79 -5.12
C LYS A 196 7.83 9.46 -5.28
N GLN A 197 8.91 8.84 -4.80
CA GLN A 197 10.28 9.36 -4.93
C GLN A 197 10.84 9.18 -6.34
N TRP A 198 10.38 8.16 -7.06
CA TRP A 198 10.81 7.86 -8.41
C TRP A 198 10.20 8.83 -9.44
N ILE A 199 8.92 9.27 -9.26
CA ILE A 199 8.21 10.22 -10.12
C ILE A 199 8.84 11.62 -10.06
#